data_17abd70ccb96500edc86d4a70dce568e
#
_entry.id   17abd70ccb96500edc86d4a70dce568e
#
_cell.length_a   1.000
_cell.length_b   1.000
_cell.length_c   1.000
_cell.angle_alpha   90.00
_cell.angle_beta   90.00
_cell.angle_gamma   90.00
#
_symmetry.space_group_name_H-M   'P 1'
#
loop_
_entity.id
_entity.type
_entity.pdbx_description
1 polymer ?
#
loop_
_entity_poly.entity_id
_entity_poly.type
_entity_poly.pdbx_seq_one_letter_code
_entity_poly.pdbx_strand_id
1 'polypeptide(L)'
;MKSALEELQAVIERLTDAENGCPWDKEQTPESLTEYLIEESHELVSAIRSGNTADVCEELGDVAFLLLFVAHLYQKRGQFSLDDALNNNRAKMVRRHPHVFGDVTFDNLDEQLKTVGKDQSAPSTPTPK
;
A
#
# COMPACT_ATOMS: atom_id res chain seq x y z
N MET A 1 8.21 -17.86 -13.81
CA MET A 1 9.04 -17.43 -12.66
C MET A 1 8.26 -16.41 -11.85
N LYS A 2 8.19 -16.61 -10.54
CA LYS A 2 7.47 -15.69 -9.67
C LYS A 2 8.31 -14.47 -9.34
N SER A 3 7.67 -13.32 -9.27
CA SER A 3 8.32 -12.10 -8.80
C SER A 3 8.51 -12.17 -7.28
N ALA A 4 9.34 -11.29 -6.75
CA ALA A 4 9.54 -11.19 -5.29
C ALA A 4 8.21 -10.90 -4.59
N LEU A 5 7.38 -10.08 -5.20
CA LEU A 5 6.05 -9.77 -4.65
C LEU A 5 5.20 -11.04 -4.54
N GLU A 6 5.15 -11.81 -5.61
CA GLU A 6 4.38 -13.06 -5.62
C GLU A 6 4.93 -14.07 -4.62
N GLU A 7 6.24 -14.14 -4.49
CA GLU A 7 6.85 -15.04 -3.52
C GLU A 7 6.52 -14.65 -2.09
N LEU A 8 6.53 -13.35 -1.79
CA LEU A 8 6.17 -12.89 -0.46
C LEU A 8 4.69 -13.14 -0.17
N GLN A 9 3.84 -12.96 -1.17
CA GLN A 9 2.42 -13.29 -1.03
C GLN A 9 2.22 -14.78 -0.72
N ALA A 10 3.01 -15.64 -1.36
CA ALA A 10 2.94 -17.07 -1.09
C ALA A 10 3.40 -17.39 0.33
N VAL A 11 4.39 -16.67 0.85
CA VAL A 11 4.81 -16.83 2.24
C VAL A 11 3.67 -16.48 3.19
N ILE A 12 2.97 -15.37 2.93
CA ILE A 12 1.85 -14.96 3.77
C ILE A 12 0.74 -16.01 3.75
N GLU A 13 0.44 -16.56 2.58
CA GLU A 13 -0.55 -17.64 2.48
C GLU A 13 -0.17 -18.82 3.36
N ARG A 14 1.09 -19.19 3.37
CA ARG A 14 1.54 -20.33 4.18
C ARG A 14 1.52 -20.00 5.67
N LEU A 15 1.90 -18.79 6.04
CA LEU A 15 1.88 -18.38 7.45
C LEU A 15 0.47 -18.35 8.02
N THR A 16 -0.52 -18.05 7.19
CA THR A 16 -1.91 -17.93 7.63
C THR A 16 -2.75 -19.19 7.38
N ASP A 17 -2.12 -20.27 6.91
CA ASP A 17 -2.83 -21.51 6.67
C ASP A 17 -3.49 -22.01 7.94
N ALA A 18 -4.77 -22.40 7.85
CA ALA A 18 -5.54 -22.78 9.04
C ALA A 18 -4.98 -24.01 9.75
N GLU A 19 -4.39 -24.93 9.02
CA GLU A 19 -3.89 -26.18 9.60
C GLU A 19 -2.40 -26.16 9.93
N ASN A 20 -1.59 -25.62 9.00
CA ASN A 20 -0.14 -25.67 9.09
C ASN A 20 0.53 -24.34 9.21
N GLY A 21 -0.23 -23.28 9.40
CA GLY A 21 0.33 -21.94 9.49
C GLY A 21 0.92 -21.65 10.86
N CYS A 22 1.49 -20.45 10.97
CA CYS A 22 2.03 -19.95 12.22
C CYS A 22 0.87 -19.62 13.18
N PRO A 23 0.89 -20.14 14.41
CA PRO A 23 -0.21 -19.85 15.35
C PRO A 23 -0.47 -18.36 15.56
N TRP A 24 0.58 -17.55 15.56
CA TRP A 24 0.43 -16.10 15.72
C TRP A 24 -0.17 -15.47 14.48
N ASP A 25 0.38 -15.81 13.30
CA ASP A 25 -0.04 -15.17 12.05
C ASP A 25 -1.47 -15.52 11.66
N LYS A 26 -1.89 -16.77 11.87
CA LYS A 26 -3.23 -17.16 11.45
C LYS A 26 -4.34 -16.57 12.33
N GLU A 27 -3.99 -16.01 13.47
CA GLU A 27 -4.96 -15.33 14.33
C GLU A 27 -5.08 -13.84 14.05
N GLN A 28 -4.24 -13.30 13.16
CA GLN A 28 -4.25 -11.86 12.90
C GLN A 28 -5.48 -11.41 12.11
N THR A 29 -5.93 -10.20 12.40
CA THR A 29 -6.99 -9.52 11.66
C THR A 29 -6.42 -8.19 11.18
N PRO A 30 -7.07 -7.53 10.20
CA PRO A 30 -6.62 -6.19 9.82
C PRO A 30 -6.52 -5.26 11.03
N GLU A 31 -7.49 -5.35 11.93
CA GLU A 31 -7.52 -4.53 13.13
C GLU A 31 -6.33 -4.79 14.04
N SER A 32 -5.93 -6.06 14.20
CA SER A 32 -4.80 -6.39 15.05
C SER A 32 -3.47 -5.97 14.45
N LEU A 33 -3.42 -5.74 13.15
CA LEU A 33 -2.19 -5.33 12.47
C LEU A 33 -1.96 -3.82 12.49
N THR A 34 -2.97 -3.04 12.89
CA THR A 34 -2.85 -1.58 12.80
C THR A 34 -1.70 -1.01 13.62
N GLU A 35 -1.48 -1.50 14.83
CA GLU A 35 -0.40 -1.00 15.67
C GLU A 35 0.98 -1.35 15.09
N TYR A 36 1.10 -2.56 14.54
CA TYR A 36 2.35 -2.97 13.90
C TYR A 36 2.64 -2.11 12.68
N LEU A 37 1.59 -1.77 11.92
CA LEU A 37 1.76 -0.93 10.74
C LEU A 37 2.24 0.47 11.14
N ILE A 38 1.71 1.02 12.20
CA ILE A 38 2.15 2.32 12.70
C ILE A 38 3.61 2.23 13.15
N GLU A 39 3.96 1.22 13.94
CA GLU A 39 5.32 1.04 14.42
C GLU A 39 6.32 0.89 13.29
N GLU A 40 6.02 0.02 12.33
CA GLU A 40 6.93 -0.22 11.21
C GLU A 40 7.05 0.99 10.30
N SER A 41 5.97 1.76 10.16
CA SER A 41 6.03 3.02 9.41
C SER A 41 6.96 4.02 10.10
N HIS A 42 6.93 4.09 11.42
CA HIS A 42 7.85 4.93 12.19
C HIS A 42 9.30 4.47 12.00
N GLU A 43 9.53 3.16 12.02
CA GLU A 43 10.87 2.62 11.80
C GLU A 43 11.39 2.99 10.41
N LEU A 44 10.52 2.90 9.40
CA LEU A 44 10.90 3.29 8.06
C LEU A 44 11.25 4.78 7.99
N VAL A 45 10.43 5.62 8.61
CA VAL A 45 10.69 7.07 8.63
C VAL A 45 12.03 7.35 9.31
N SER A 46 12.28 6.70 10.44
CA SER A 46 13.55 6.87 11.15
C SER A 46 14.75 6.45 10.29
N ALA A 47 14.61 5.33 9.60
CA ALA A 47 15.67 4.85 8.72
C ALA A 47 15.96 5.85 7.59
N ILE A 48 14.91 6.38 6.98
CA ILE A 48 15.07 7.38 5.90
C ILE A 48 15.77 8.61 6.44
N ARG A 49 15.38 9.08 7.61
CA ARG A 49 15.96 10.28 8.22
C ARG A 49 17.41 10.08 8.64
N SER A 50 17.77 8.86 9.03
CA SER A 50 19.15 8.57 9.40
C SER A 50 20.07 8.46 8.19
N GLY A 51 19.52 8.24 7.01
CA GLY A 51 20.31 8.12 5.78
C GLY A 51 20.98 6.79 5.59
N ASN A 52 20.66 5.78 6.41
CA ASN A 52 21.25 4.45 6.27
C ASN A 52 20.44 3.64 5.28
N THR A 53 20.98 3.47 4.08
CA THR A 53 20.27 2.81 2.97
C THR A 53 19.92 1.36 3.28
N ALA A 54 20.80 0.64 3.98
CA ALA A 54 20.54 -0.76 4.31
C ALA A 54 19.32 -0.86 5.25
N ASP A 55 19.23 0.04 6.23
CA ASP A 55 18.10 0.07 7.14
C ASP A 55 16.82 0.45 6.41
N VAL A 56 16.88 1.39 5.46
CA VAL A 56 15.71 1.74 4.65
C VAL A 56 15.20 0.52 3.89
N CYS A 57 16.12 -0.23 3.29
CA CYS A 57 15.74 -1.44 2.55
C CYS A 57 15.02 -2.45 3.45
N GLU A 58 15.56 -2.68 4.65
CA GLU A 58 14.96 -3.62 5.58
C GLU A 58 13.58 -3.15 6.05
N GLU A 59 13.49 -1.90 6.49
CA GLU A 59 12.23 -1.38 7.01
C GLU A 59 11.17 -1.25 5.93
N LEU A 60 11.57 -0.92 4.70
CA LEU A 60 10.63 -0.89 3.59
C LEU A 60 10.02 -2.27 3.36
N GLY A 61 10.84 -3.32 3.43
CA GLY A 61 10.35 -4.69 3.31
C GLY A 61 9.37 -5.05 4.41
N ASP A 62 9.65 -4.62 5.65
CA ASP A 62 8.76 -4.91 6.78
C ASP A 62 7.42 -4.23 6.61
N VAL A 63 7.41 -2.97 6.16
CA VAL A 63 6.15 -2.26 5.88
C VAL A 63 5.39 -2.95 4.74
N ALA A 64 6.10 -3.31 3.67
CA ALA A 64 5.48 -3.98 2.54
C ALA A 64 4.84 -5.30 2.95
N PHE A 65 5.52 -6.07 3.81
CA PHE A 65 4.97 -7.31 4.34
C PHE A 65 3.62 -7.06 5.02
N LEU A 66 3.56 -6.06 5.89
CA LEU A 66 2.31 -5.75 6.59
C LEU A 66 1.20 -5.30 5.65
N LEU A 67 1.55 -4.50 4.63
CA LEU A 67 0.56 -4.07 3.65
C LEU A 67 -0.01 -5.25 2.87
N LEU A 68 0.86 -6.17 2.47
CA LEU A 68 0.43 -7.37 1.76
C LEU A 68 -0.39 -8.29 2.67
N PHE A 69 -0.04 -8.35 3.95
CA PHE A 69 -0.77 -9.14 4.93
C PHE A 69 -2.20 -8.59 5.08
N VAL A 70 -2.33 -7.27 5.20
CA VAL A 70 -3.64 -6.63 5.28
C VAL A 70 -4.47 -6.94 4.04
N ALA A 71 -3.86 -6.80 2.86
CA ALA A 71 -4.56 -7.10 1.61
C ALA A 71 -5.02 -8.56 1.55
N HIS A 72 -4.15 -9.47 2.00
CA HIS A 72 -4.47 -10.90 2.03
C HIS A 72 -5.70 -11.17 2.90
N LEU A 73 -5.77 -10.54 4.07
CA LEU A 73 -6.89 -10.75 4.98
C LEU A 73 -8.21 -10.23 4.41
N TYR A 74 -8.19 -9.08 3.75
CA TYR A 74 -9.39 -8.57 3.10
C TYR A 74 -9.83 -9.44 1.93
N GLN A 75 -8.87 -9.98 1.20
CA GLN A 75 -9.19 -10.89 0.11
C GLN A 75 -9.86 -12.18 0.64
N LYS A 76 -9.35 -12.68 1.75
CA LYS A 76 -9.97 -13.85 2.39
C LYS A 76 -11.40 -13.59 2.86
N ARG A 77 -11.68 -12.35 3.23
CA ARG A 77 -13.05 -11.93 3.59
C ARG A 77 -13.94 -11.75 2.36
N GLY A 78 -13.38 -11.85 1.15
CA GLY A 78 -14.14 -11.67 -0.08
C GLY A 78 -14.47 -10.22 -0.37
N GLN A 79 -13.74 -9.26 0.21
CA GLN A 79 -14.06 -7.85 0.08
C GLN A 79 -13.34 -7.16 -1.07
N PHE A 80 -12.05 -7.41 -1.23
CA PHE A 80 -11.29 -6.91 -2.38
C PHE A 80 -9.93 -7.61 -2.43
N SER A 81 -9.28 -7.50 -3.58
CA SER A 81 -7.93 -8.04 -3.76
C SER A 81 -6.90 -6.93 -3.76
N LEU A 82 -5.62 -7.30 -3.64
CA LEU A 82 -4.54 -6.34 -3.78
C LEU A 82 -4.62 -5.63 -5.13
N ASP A 83 -4.90 -6.38 -6.20
CA ASP A 83 -5.02 -5.78 -7.53
C ASP A 83 -6.10 -4.70 -7.58
N ASP A 84 -7.21 -4.91 -6.88
CA ASP A 84 -8.27 -3.90 -6.81
C ASP A 84 -7.74 -2.60 -6.19
N ALA A 85 -7.03 -2.73 -5.08
CA ALA A 85 -6.47 -1.55 -4.41
C ALA A 85 -5.44 -0.84 -5.28
N LEU A 86 -4.58 -1.60 -5.93
CA LEU A 86 -3.53 -1.03 -6.79
C LEU A 86 -4.12 -0.36 -8.02
N ASN A 87 -5.10 -1.00 -8.65
CA ASN A 87 -5.74 -0.43 -9.83
C ASN A 87 -6.54 0.84 -9.49
N ASN A 88 -7.21 0.84 -8.34
CA ASN A 88 -7.92 2.03 -7.89
C ASN A 88 -6.97 3.19 -7.69
N ASN A 89 -5.83 2.94 -7.07
CA ASN A 89 -4.84 3.98 -6.85
C ASN A 89 -4.22 4.45 -8.17
N ARG A 90 -3.88 3.51 -9.06
CA ARG A 90 -3.30 3.85 -10.35
C ARG A 90 -4.24 4.79 -11.13
N ALA A 91 -5.51 4.44 -11.19
CA ALA A 91 -6.48 5.27 -11.90
C ALA A 91 -6.60 6.66 -11.27
N LYS A 92 -6.58 6.73 -9.94
CA LYS A 92 -6.63 7.99 -9.22
C LYS A 92 -5.41 8.86 -9.54
N MET A 93 -4.23 8.26 -9.54
CA MET A 93 -3.01 9.01 -9.82
C MET A 93 -2.97 9.55 -11.25
N VAL A 94 -3.42 8.75 -12.21
CA VAL A 94 -3.51 9.19 -13.61
C VAL A 94 -4.48 10.37 -13.72
N ARG A 95 -5.65 10.24 -13.09
CA ARG A 95 -6.67 11.28 -13.12
C ARG A 95 -6.20 12.58 -12.49
N ARG A 96 -5.41 12.48 -11.42
CA ARG A 96 -4.92 13.64 -10.68
C ARG A 96 -3.67 14.28 -11.28
N HIS A 97 -3.15 13.71 -12.35
CA HIS A 97 -1.96 14.23 -13.02
C HIS A 97 -2.21 14.41 -14.51
N PRO A 98 -3.23 15.21 -14.89
CA PRO A 98 -3.53 15.42 -16.30
C PRO A 98 -2.41 16.14 -17.05
N HIS A 99 -1.54 16.85 -16.34
CA HIS A 99 -0.38 17.50 -16.93
C HIS A 99 0.70 16.50 -17.39
N VAL A 100 0.59 15.24 -16.96
CA VAL A 100 1.52 14.20 -17.38
C VAL A 100 0.82 13.19 -18.30
N PHE A 101 -0.40 12.79 -17.94
CA PHE A 101 -1.12 11.72 -18.66
C PHE A 101 -2.22 12.22 -19.60
N GLY A 102 -2.43 13.54 -19.65
CA GLY A 102 -3.45 14.14 -20.51
C GLY A 102 -2.85 15.28 -21.32
N ASP A 103 -3.73 16.14 -21.84
CA ASP A 103 -3.35 17.26 -22.72
C ASP A 103 -3.22 18.59 -21.97
N VAL A 104 -3.05 18.55 -20.67
CA VAL A 104 -2.94 19.75 -19.84
C VAL A 104 -1.53 20.33 -19.94
N THR A 105 -1.44 21.65 -20.15
CA THR A 105 -0.16 22.33 -20.23
C THR A 105 0.23 22.91 -18.87
N PHE A 106 1.50 23.30 -18.73
CA PHE A 106 1.96 23.96 -17.49
C PHE A 106 1.28 25.30 -17.25
N ASP A 107 0.78 25.94 -18.31
CA ASP A 107 0.14 27.25 -18.17
C ASP A 107 -1.11 27.20 -17.29
N ASN A 108 -1.80 26.06 -17.26
CA ASN A 108 -3.00 25.91 -16.46
C ASN A 108 -2.85 24.85 -15.38
N LEU A 109 -1.62 24.53 -15.01
CA LEU A 109 -1.34 23.48 -14.06
C LEU A 109 -1.96 23.74 -12.70
N ASP A 110 -1.80 24.95 -12.15
CA ASP A 110 -2.33 25.28 -10.84
C ASP A 110 -3.83 25.09 -10.75
N GLU A 111 -4.54 25.50 -11.80
CA GLU A 111 -5.97 25.37 -11.85
C GLU A 111 -6.39 23.90 -11.93
N GLN A 112 -5.68 23.13 -12.74
CA GLN A 112 -5.95 21.71 -12.88
C GLN A 112 -5.69 20.94 -11.59
N LEU A 113 -4.64 21.30 -10.88
CA LEU A 113 -4.34 20.66 -9.61
C LEU A 113 -5.42 20.92 -8.56
N LYS A 114 -6.01 22.10 -8.58
CA LYS A 114 -7.12 22.41 -7.69
C LYS A 114 -8.33 21.55 -8.00
N THR A 115 -8.60 21.32 -9.28
CA THR A 115 -9.71 20.48 -9.72
C THR A 115 -9.46 19.03 -9.33
N VAL A 116 -8.26 18.54 -9.57
CA VAL A 116 -7.88 17.16 -9.25
C VAL A 116 -7.99 16.92 -7.75
N GLY A 117 -7.59 17.89 -6.95
CA GLY A 117 -7.69 17.76 -5.49
C GLY A 117 -9.11 17.58 -5.00
N LYS A 118 -10.11 17.94 -5.83
CA LYS A 118 -11.53 17.81 -5.51
C LYS A 118 -12.20 16.66 -6.23
N ASP A 119 -11.42 15.75 -6.77
CA ASP A 119 -11.93 14.59 -7.50
C ASP A 119 -12.89 13.80 -6.61
N GLN A 120 -14.15 13.76 -7.01
CA GLN A 120 -15.19 13.11 -6.23
C GLN A 120 -15.12 11.58 -6.28
N SER A 121 -14.44 11.04 -7.27
CA SER A 121 -14.27 9.60 -7.36
C SER A 121 -13.17 9.08 -6.42
N ALA A 122 -12.39 9.98 -5.84
CA ALA A 122 -11.37 9.60 -4.89
C ALA A 122 -12.02 9.23 -3.55
N PRO A 123 -11.41 8.32 -2.79
CA PRO A 123 -11.90 8.02 -1.45
C PRO A 123 -11.96 9.28 -0.60
N SER A 124 -12.82 9.27 0.40
CA SER A 124 -12.94 10.41 1.31
C SER A 124 -11.74 10.58 2.23
N THR A 125 -10.83 9.64 2.22
CA THR A 125 -9.61 9.75 3.03
C THR A 125 -8.77 10.92 2.56
N PRO A 126 -7.96 11.49 3.46
CA PRO A 126 -7.09 12.59 3.07
C PRO A 126 -6.17 12.20 1.93
N THR A 127 -5.92 13.15 1.05
CA THR A 127 -5.04 12.92 -0.07
C THR A 127 -3.63 12.65 0.44
N PRO A 128 -2.96 11.62 -0.07
CA PRO A 128 -1.57 11.39 0.29
C PRO A 128 -0.72 12.59 -0.09
N LYS A 129 0.23 12.87 0.71
CA LYS A 129 1.12 14.01 0.49
C LYS A 129 2.18 13.69 -0.52
#